data_792c58e34284756b4b126cadebe83bc6
#
_entry.id   792c58e34284756b4b126cadebe83bc6
#
_cell.length_a   1.000
_cell.length_b   1.000
_cell.length_c   1.000
_cell.angle_alpha   90.00
_cell.angle_beta   90.00
_cell.angle_gamma   90.00
#
_symmetry.space_group_name_H-M   'P 1'
#
loop_
_entity.id
_entity.type
_entity.pdbx_description
1 polymer ?
#
loop_
_entity_poly.entity_id
_entity_poly.type
_entity_poly.pdbx_seq_one_letter_code
_entity_poly.pdbx_strand_id
1 'polypeptide(L)'
;MNKYKFLKKLLCLTAVFMLTLSAAGCKEKDTESNTSDLPSSPANNEQTDALDPENIDLGTESGTAVKAEELVIKEGKANGVDVSKWQGKIDWAKVKKSGIDFAIIRIGFRGENGVIYKDDCADYNIQQADKAGVLVGVYFFSTATTTAEALEEAEWTVSAIEGYPISYPVVYDCEGFKNAESRMYGISNTQRTDNALAFLQYVKQKGYEGMLYSAKSELDNSLYWDTPRIENTYSVWVARYPNVPYPKTSTPDYSGKYDMWQYTDKGTVSGISGNTDMSVSYFTRQKAAAKNPDARPKDARAPTANDNIYTAVSDEVTAKIETNLRDGATTKSNILGTLKNGEFLKRTAMGSNGWSKLELNGKTVYAITSYLTTDKSYKPQESTSVSDGFSPAEGEVTAKDETNLRAEPNTNSEIVATIKNGEFVTRVGVSPAGWTKLSYNGRTAYAKTSLLTTEVNSTSSKTESTSDGFSPASGRVTAKTETNLRTAPSTQNSEVVYTLKKGEFAELIGKHTNGWAKLTFNGQTVYAISSYLLSESEYNSQNS
;
A
#
# COMPACT_ATOMS: atom_id res chain seq x y z
N MET A 1 -22.72 -0.99 -10.87
CA MET A 1 -22.19 -1.92 -9.87
C MET A 1 -20.72 -2.13 -10.18
N ASN A 2 -19.82 -1.28 -9.68
CA ASN A 2 -18.38 -1.55 -9.55
C ASN A 2 -17.61 -0.26 -9.22
N LYS A 3 -17.84 0.33 -8.04
CA LYS A 3 -17.05 1.46 -7.51
C LYS A 3 -16.47 1.19 -6.11
N TYR A 4 -16.59 -0.04 -5.61
CA TYR A 4 -16.15 -0.40 -4.25
C TYR A 4 -14.89 -1.26 -4.20
N LYS A 5 -14.26 -1.59 -5.33
CA LYS A 5 -13.13 -2.51 -5.38
C LYS A 5 -11.76 -1.90 -5.08
N PHE A 6 -11.61 -0.58 -5.22
CA PHE A 6 -10.32 0.07 -4.96
C PHE A 6 -10.15 0.53 -3.51
N LEU A 7 -11.28 0.75 -2.82
CA LEU A 7 -11.25 1.24 -1.43
C LEU A 7 -11.06 0.12 -0.39
N LYS A 8 -11.19 -1.16 -0.76
CA LYS A 8 -11.14 -2.28 0.21
C LYS A 8 -9.74 -2.82 0.49
N LYS A 9 -8.74 -2.65 -0.36
CA LYS A 9 -7.35 -2.96 0.01
C LYS A 9 -6.79 -1.93 1.02
N LEU A 10 -7.30 -0.70 1.00
CA LEU A 10 -7.01 0.32 2.03
C LEU A 10 -7.90 0.12 3.28
N LEU A 11 -9.00 -0.64 3.19
CA LEU A 11 -9.95 -0.89 4.29
C LEU A 11 -9.69 -2.18 5.08
N CYS A 12 -8.66 -2.96 4.77
CA CYS A 12 -8.18 -3.98 5.71
C CYS A 12 -7.63 -3.40 7.01
N LEU A 13 -7.55 -2.06 7.11
CA LEU A 13 -7.17 -1.35 8.34
C LEU A 13 -8.36 -0.86 9.17
N THR A 14 -9.62 -0.99 8.72
CA THR A 14 -10.76 -0.44 9.48
C THR A 14 -12.04 -1.29 9.36
N ALA A 15 -12.05 -2.49 9.96
CA ALA A 15 -13.30 -3.17 10.32
C ALA A 15 -13.39 -3.27 11.84
N VAL A 16 -13.88 -2.21 12.47
CA VAL A 16 -14.36 -2.23 13.86
C VAL A 16 -15.80 -2.73 13.85
N PHE A 17 -16.00 -3.90 14.40
CA PHE A 17 -17.33 -4.43 14.72
C PHE A 17 -17.71 -3.97 16.15
N MET A 18 -18.79 -3.19 16.26
CA MET A 18 -19.48 -2.98 17.55
C MET A 18 -20.19 -4.28 17.96
N LEU A 19 -19.93 -4.75 19.14
CA LEU A 19 -20.85 -5.61 19.88
C LEU A 19 -20.79 -5.28 21.37
N THR A 20 -21.97 -5.22 21.93
CA THR A 20 -22.41 -4.71 23.22
C THR A 20 -21.88 -5.47 24.44
N LEU A 21 -21.76 -4.71 25.55
CA LEU A 21 -21.41 -5.13 26.89
C LEU A 21 -22.35 -6.21 27.47
N SER A 22 -21.76 -7.13 28.22
CA SER A 22 -22.30 -7.51 29.52
C SER A 22 -21.16 -7.80 30.50
N ALA A 23 -21.26 -7.18 31.67
CA ALA A 23 -20.29 -7.20 32.72
C ALA A 23 -20.45 -8.44 33.62
N ALA A 24 -19.33 -9.00 34.06
CA ALA A 24 -19.26 -9.69 35.37
C ALA A 24 -17.80 -9.66 35.84
N GLY A 25 -17.59 -9.06 37.02
CA GLY A 25 -16.29 -8.92 37.65
C GLY A 25 -15.83 -10.20 38.35
N CYS A 26 -14.52 -10.30 38.54
CA CYS A 26 -13.90 -10.84 39.75
C CYS A 26 -12.38 -10.67 39.75
N LYS A 27 -11.92 -9.94 40.75
CA LYS A 27 -10.71 -9.98 41.59
C LYS A 27 -9.34 -10.39 41.06
N GLU A 28 -8.43 -9.47 41.32
CA GLU A 28 -6.97 -9.52 41.31
C GLU A 28 -6.35 -10.67 42.08
N LYS A 29 -5.23 -11.14 41.56
CA LYS A 29 -4.10 -11.58 42.39
C LYS A 29 -2.80 -11.33 41.65
N ASP A 30 -1.94 -10.55 42.29
CA ASP A 30 -0.58 -10.20 41.92
C ASP A 30 0.32 -11.44 41.82
N THR A 31 1.20 -11.45 40.84
CA THR A 31 2.51 -12.09 40.95
C THR A 31 3.51 -11.45 39.99
N GLU A 32 4.69 -11.27 40.54
CA GLU A 32 5.82 -10.45 40.17
C GLU A 32 6.43 -10.73 38.79
N SER A 33 6.97 -9.65 38.25
CA SER A 33 7.79 -9.57 37.03
C SER A 33 9.19 -10.20 37.22
N ASN A 34 9.66 -10.93 36.24
CA ASN A 34 11.10 -11.13 36.02
C ASN A 34 11.46 -10.56 34.66
N THR A 35 12.21 -9.48 34.69
CA THR A 35 12.94 -8.90 33.56
C THR A 35 14.20 -9.71 33.33
N SER A 36 14.42 -10.19 32.09
CA SER A 36 15.72 -10.68 31.67
C SER A 36 16.25 -9.81 30.52
N ASP A 37 17.44 -9.30 30.77
CA ASP A 37 18.23 -8.40 29.95
C ASP A 37 18.56 -8.95 28.56
N LEU A 38 18.45 -8.08 27.57
CA LEU A 38 19.06 -8.24 26.26
C LEU A 38 20.28 -7.31 26.17
N PRO A 39 21.42 -7.75 25.65
CA PRO A 39 22.63 -6.95 25.60
C PRO A 39 22.56 -5.86 24.53
N SER A 40 23.01 -4.67 24.93
CA SER A 40 23.22 -3.51 24.07
C SER A 40 24.44 -3.69 23.17
N SER A 41 24.29 -3.42 21.88
CA SER A 41 25.39 -3.31 20.93
C SER A 41 26.07 -1.92 21.00
N PRO A 42 27.39 -1.84 20.82
CA PRO A 42 28.10 -0.57 20.83
C PRO A 42 27.98 0.18 19.50
N ALA A 43 27.85 1.50 19.59
CA ALA A 43 27.90 2.41 18.46
C ALA A 43 29.33 2.51 17.91
N ASN A 44 29.51 2.25 16.63
CA ASN A 44 30.68 2.68 15.88
C ASN A 44 30.26 3.53 14.69
N ASN A 45 30.85 4.73 14.66
CA ASN A 45 30.84 5.66 13.54
C ASN A 45 31.79 5.14 12.47
N GLU A 46 31.31 4.79 11.29
CA GLU A 46 32.14 4.74 10.09
C GLU A 46 31.35 5.20 8.86
N GLN A 47 32.04 5.91 8.04
CA GLN A 47 31.67 6.63 6.83
C GLN A 47 31.23 5.64 5.75
N THR A 48 30.02 5.80 5.20
CA THR A 48 29.47 4.88 4.20
C THR A 48 29.92 5.26 2.81
N ASP A 49 30.82 4.48 2.25
CA ASP A 49 31.00 4.38 0.80
C ASP A 49 29.81 3.59 0.21
N ALA A 50 29.32 4.06 -0.93
CA ALA A 50 28.20 3.44 -1.63
C ALA A 50 28.55 1.98 -2.01
N LEU A 51 27.81 1.02 -1.45
CA LEU A 51 27.99 -0.40 -1.72
C LEU A 51 27.45 -0.75 -3.13
N ASP A 52 28.33 -1.37 -3.92
CA ASP A 52 27.99 -1.96 -5.21
C ASP A 52 27.04 -3.16 -5.00
N PRO A 53 25.82 -3.14 -5.56
CA PRO A 53 24.85 -4.22 -5.33
C PRO A 53 25.26 -5.59 -5.87
N GLU A 54 26.27 -5.67 -6.72
CA GLU A 54 26.80 -6.95 -7.22
C GLU A 54 27.87 -7.56 -6.31
N ASN A 55 28.35 -6.83 -5.30
CA ASN A 55 29.47 -7.25 -4.48
C ASN A 55 29.30 -6.89 -2.99
N ILE A 56 28.15 -7.26 -2.42
CA ILE A 56 27.94 -7.19 -0.97
C ILE A 56 28.77 -8.32 -0.35
N ASP A 57 29.94 -7.97 0.20
CA ASP A 57 30.75 -8.89 1.01
C ASP A 57 30.03 -9.14 2.34
N LEU A 58 29.26 -10.22 2.37
CA LEU A 58 28.55 -10.70 3.57
C LEU A 58 29.48 -11.63 4.37
N GLY A 59 30.65 -11.13 4.78
CA GLY A 59 31.60 -11.75 5.69
C GLY A 59 31.58 -13.29 5.65
N THR A 60 32.52 -13.91 4.96
CA THR A 60 32.68 -15.37 4.98
C THR A 60 33.11 -15.83 6.36
N GLU A 61 32.17 -16.08 7.28
CA GLU A 61 32.48 -17.00 8.36
C GLU A 61 32.66 -18.40 7.77
N SER A 62 33.85 -18.92 7.92
CA SER A 62 34.26 -20.29 7.57
C SER A 62 33.54 -21.29 8.49
N GLY A 63 32.24 -21.40 8.34
CA GLY A 63 31.43 -22.49 8.86
C GLY A 63 31.21 -23.50 7.75
N THR A 64 31.53 -24.76 8.00
CA THR A 64 31.24 -25.89 7.13
C THR A 64 29.86 -25.73 6.50
N ALA A 65 29.84 -25.57 5.18
CA ALA A 65 28.61 -25.46 4.42
C ALA A 65 27.72 -26.68 4.72
N VAL A 66 26.69 -26.50 5.53
CA VAL A 66 25.62 -27.45 5.69
C VAL A 66 24.98 -27.55 4.31
N LYS A 67 25.13 -28.70 3.63
CA LYS A 67 24.40 -28.97 2.40
C LYS A 67 22.95 -28.72 2.68
N ALA A 68 22.36 -27.68 2.08
CA ALA A 68 20.92 -27.51 2.08
C ALA A 68 20.34 -28.80 1.51
N GLU A 69 19.55 -29.53 2.31
CA GLU A 69 18.74 -30.60 1.76
C GLU A 69 17.86 -29.95 0.70
N GLU A 70 18.11 -30.33 -0.54
CA GLU A 70 17.36 -29.84 -1.68
C GLU A 70 15.89 -30.19 -1.45
N LEU A 71 15.07 -29.18 -1.11
CA LEU A 71 13.64 -29.37 -0.92
C LEU A 71 13.09 -29.97 -2.20
N VAL A 72 12.64 -31.23 -2.15
CA VAL A 72 12.19 -31.94 -3.34
C VAL A 72 11.00 -31.21 -3.94
N ILE A 73 11.24 -30.52 -5.04
CA ILE A 73 10.19 -29.93 -5.86
C ILE A 73 9.59 -31.05 -6.68
N LYS A 74 8.29 -31.29 -6.52
CA LYS A 74 7.53 -32.15 -7.41
C LYS A 74 6.61 -31.27 -8.26
N GLU A 75 6.54 -31.54 -9.55
CA GLU A 75 5.49 -30.98 -10.37
C GLU A 75 4.13 -31.32 -9.78
N GLY A 76 3.23 -30.35 -9.78
CA GLY A 76 1.89 -30.52 -9.22
C GLY A 76 1.29 -29.20 -8.81
N LYS A 77 0.08 -29.26 -8.29
CA LYS A 77 -0.62 -28.08 -7.74
C LYS A 77 -0.97 -28.38 -6.29
N ALA A 78 -0.84 -27.35 -5.45
CA ALA A 78 -1.27 -27.39 -4.07
C ALA A 78 -2.09 -26.16 -3.74
N ASN A 79 -3.11 -26.34 -2.88
CA ASN A 79 -3.98 -25.24 -2.44
C ASN A 79 -3.44 -24.64 -1.16
N GLY A 80 -3.37 -23.31 -1.10
CA GLY A 80 -2.85 -22.60 0.03
C GLY A 80 -3.70 -21.43 0.47
N VAL A 81 -3.37 -20.97 1.68
CA VAL A 81 -3.89 -19.74 2.25
C VAL A 81 -2.74 -18.87 2.72
N ASP A 82 -2.95 -17.57 2.80
CA ASP A 82 -2.04 -16.71 3.54
C ASP A 82 -2.79 -15.99 4.67
N VAL A 83 -2.11 -15.92 5.82
CA VAL A 83 -2.73 -15.51 7.08
C VAL A 83 -1.75 -14.71 7.95
N SER A 84 -2.33 -13.93 8.85
CA SER A 84 -1.61 -13.16 9.87
C SER A 84 -2.43 -13.10 11.15
N LYS A 85 -2.07 -12.24 12.07
CA LYS A 85 -2.87 -11.97 13.29
C LYS A 85 -4.31 -11.54 13.00
N TRP A 86 -4.59 -11.03 11.80
CA TRP A 86 -5.91 -10.54 11.42
C TRP A 86 -6.98 -11.64 11.33
N GLN A 87 -6.57 -12.88 11.07
CA GLN A 87 -7.46 -14.03 11.07
C GLN A 87 -7.74 -14.57 12.49
N GLY A 88 -7.07 -14.00 13.51
CA GLY A 88 -7.25 -14.38 14.91
C GLY A 88 -6.89 -15.84 15.18
N LYS A 89 -7.70 -16.51 16.00
CA LYS A 89 -7.49 -17.92 16.31
C LYS A 89 -8.01 -18.82 15.19
N ILE A 90 -7.11 -19.55 14.56
CA ILE A 90 -7.38 -20.46 13.45
C ILE A 90 -7.48 -21.91 13.98
N ASP A 91 -8.49 -22.66 13.53
CA ASP A 91 -8.62 -24.11 13.73
C ASP A 91 -7.93 -24.84 12.56
N TRP A 92 -6.63 -25.05 12.69
CA TRP A 92 -5.81 -25.63 11.64
C TRP A 92 -6.19 -27.08 11.28
N ALA A 93 -6.80 -27.82 12.20
CA ALA A 93 -7.32 -29.16 11.88
C ALA A 93 -8.50 -29.09 10.90
N LYS A 94 -9.36 -28.09 11.01
CA LYS A 94 -10.43 -27.85 10.04
C LYS A 94 -9.89 -27.30 8.72
N VAL A 95 -8.89 -26.41 8.78
CA VAL A 95 -8.21 -25.90 7.58
C VAL A 95 -7.65 -27.03 6.75
N LYS A 96 -6.91 -27.97 7.37
CA LYS A 96 -6.38 -29.15 6.66
C LYS A 96 -7.49 -30.03 6.05
N LYS A 97 -8.56 -30.25 6.78
CA LYS A 97 -9.73 -31.02 6.28
C LYS A 97 -10.44 -30.34 5.11
N SER A 98 -10.29 -29.03 4.94
CA SER A 98 -10.84 -28.27 3.81
C SER A 98 -10.00 -28.40 2.53
N GLY A 99 -8.94 -29.22 2.52
CA GLY A 99 -8.09 -29.44 1.36
C GLY A 99 -6.99 -28.39 1.20
N ILE A 100 -6.63 -27.67 2.27
CA ILE A 100 -5.49 -26.76 2.27
C ILE A 100 -4.21 -27.56 2.53
N ASP A 101 -3.25 -27.42 1.62
CA ASP A 101 -1.99 -28.14 1.64
C ASP A 101 -0.89 -27.33 2.30
N PHE A 102 -0.88 -26.01 2.11
CA PHE A 102 0.13 -25.11 2.66
C PHE A 102 -0.46 -23.79 3.16
N ALA A 103 0.31 -23.11 4.00
CA ALA A 103 0.01 -21.75 4.45
C ALA A 103 1.27 -20.87 4.40
N ILE A 104 1.13 -19.64 3.91
CA ILE A 104 2.15 -18.61 4.02
C ILE A 104 1.75 -17.70 5.17
N ILE A 105 2.49 -17.77 6.28
CA ILE A 105 2.13 -17.14 7.55
C ILE A 105 2.99 -15.89 7.76
N ARG A 106 2.38 -14.73 8.06
CA ARG A 106 3.16 -13.54 8.39
C ARG A 106 4.02 -13.77 9.61
N ILE A 107 5.33 -13.70 9.43
CA ILE A 107 6.28 -13.82 10.55
C ILE A 107 6.46 -12.49 11.27
N GLY A 108 6.48 -11.39 10.53
CA GLY A 108 6.68 -10.05 11.05
C GLY A 108 6.47 -8.98 9.97
N PHE A 109 6.70 -7.75 10.37
CA PHE A 109 6.57 -6.59 9.49
C PHE A 109 7.44 -5.44 10.00
N ARG A 110 7.87 -4.56 9.08
CA ARG A 110 8.41 -3.26 9.47
C ARG A 110 7.29 -2.24 9.49
N GLY A 111 7.12 -1.54 10.59
CA GLY A 111 6.12 -0.48 10.73
C GLY A 111 6.53 0.81 10.00
N GLU A 112 5.58 1.71 9.79
CA GLU A 112 5.83 3.05 9.22
C GLU A 112 6.85 3.90 10.03
N ASN A 113 7.13 3.51 11.27
CA ASN A 113 8.17 4.08 12.12
C ASN A 113 9.56 3.47 11.92
N GLY A 114 9.72 2.53 10.97
CA GLY A 114 10.98 1.86 10.67
C GLY A 114 11.35 0.71 11.62
N VAL A 115 10.52 0.40 12.63
CA VAL A 115 10.79 -0.67 13.61
C VAL A 115 10.22 -2.01 13.11
N ILE A 116 10.98 -3.09 13.30
CA ILE A 116 10.53 -4.45 13.02
C ILE A 116 9.67 -4.97 14.18
N TYR A 117 8.54 -5.55 13.84
CA TYR A 117 7.61 -6.20 14.77
C TYR A 117 7.36 -7.64 14.36
N LYS A 118 7.30 -8.53 15.35
CA LYS A 118 6.81 -9.88 15.14
C LYS A 118 5.29 -9.87 14.98
N ASP A 119 4.74 -10.74 14.15
CA ASP A 119 3.30 -10.97 14.14
C ASP A 119 2.90 -11.76 15.40
N ASP A 120 1.93 -11.22 16.14
CA ASP A 120 1.53 -11.76 17.45
C ASP A 120 0.99 -13.22 17.37
N CYS A 121 0.52 -13.64 16.21
CA CYS A 121 -0.01 -14.98 15.98
C CYS A 121 0.97 -15.90 15.24
N ALA A 122 2.16 -15.42 14.84
CA ALA A 122 3.09 -16.17 14.00
C ALA A 122 3.45 -17.54 14.60
N ASP A 123 3.98 -17.54 15.82
CA ASP A 123 4.44 -18.77 16.47
C ASP A 123 3.30 -19.78 16.64
N TYR A 124 2.12 -19.32 17.06
CA TYR A 124 0.94 -20.16 17.20
C TYR A 124 0.51 -20.75 15.86
N ASN A 125 0.37 -19.92 14.84
CA ASN A 125 -0.09 -20.34 13.52
C ASN A 125 0.88 -21.34 12.89
N ILE A 126 2.19 -21.07 12.93
CA ILE A 126 3.22 -21.99 12.41
C ILE A 126 3.15 -23.35 13.11
N GLN A 127 3.11 -23.34 14.45
CA GLN A 127 3.10 -24.58 15.24
C GLN A 127 1.82 -25.41 15.02
N GLN A 128 0.66 -24.75 14.95
CA GLN A 128 -0.61 -25.46 14.79
C GLN A 128 -0.83 -25.92 13.34
N ALA A 129 -0.38 -25.14 12.34
CA ALA A 129 -0.39 -25.53 10.93
C ALA A 129 0.48 -26.78 10.72
N ASP A 130 1.72 -26.76 11.22
CA ASP A 130 2.64 -27.89 11.17
C ASP A 130 2.07 -29.14 11.85
N LYS A 131 1.51 -28.98 13.05
CA LYS A 131 0.86 -30.07 13.79
C LYS A 131 -0.33 -30.67 13.05
N ALA A 132 -1.07 -29.86 12.32
CA ALA A 132 -2.21 -30.31 11.52
C ALA A 132 -1.80 -30.93 10.16
N GLY A 133 -0.52 -30.91 9.81
CA GLY A 133 -0.01 -31.38 8.52
C GLY A 133 -0.26 -30.42 7.36
N VAL A 134 -0.40 -29.11 7.65
CA VAL A 134 -0.36 -28.03 6.68
C VAL A 134 1.10 -27.57 6.57
N LEU A 135 1.67 -27.60 5.37
CA LEU A 135 3.06 -27.19 5.14
C LEU A 135 3.18 -25.67 5.28
N VAL A 136 4.29 -25.19 5.84
CA VAL A 136 4.45 -23.80 6.21
C VAL A 136 5.50 -23.11 5.34
N GLY A 137 5.16 -21.95 4.80
CA GLY A 137 6.03 -20.86 4.41
C GLY A 137 5.72 -19.62 5.25
N VAL A 138 6.51 -18.60 5.09
CA VAL A 138 6.30 -17.34 5.82
C VAL A 138 6.42 -16.15 4.90
N TYR A 139 5.80 -15.01 5.28
CA TYR A 139 6.06 -13.74 4.64
C TYR A 139 6.44 -12.67 5.65
N PHE A 140 7.28 -11.76 5.21
CA PHE A 140 7.62 -10.54 5.92
C PHE A 140 7.02 -9.34 5.17
N PHE A 141 6.17 -8.55 5.85
CA PHE A 141 5.61 -7.35 5.27
C PHE A 141 6.60 -6.20 5.42
N SER A 142 7.24 -5.86 4.32
CA SER A 142 8.32 -4.88 4.26
C SER A 142 7.83 -3.46 4.00
N THR A 143 8.41 -2.52 4.71
CA THR A 143 8.38 -1.10 4.35
C THR A 143 9.80 -0.53 4.22
N ALA A 144 10.79 -1.37 3.88
CA ALA A 144 12.18 -0.96 3.72
C ALA A 144 12.33 0.15 2.68
N THR A 145 13.09 1.19 3.03
CA THR A 145 13.42 2.32 2.15
C THR A 145 14.81 2.20 1.56
N THR A 146 15.65 1.34 2.12
CA THR A 146 17.04 1.07 1.70
C THR A 146 17.32 -0.42 1.69
N THR A 147 18.38 -0.83 0.96
CA THR A 147 18.87 -2.21 0.96
C THR A 147 19.36 -2.66 2.34
N ALA A 148 19.93 -1.75 3.13
CA ALA A 148 20.34 -2.04 4.51
C ALA A 148 19.14 -2.41 5.40
N GLU A 149 18.02 -1.68 5.30
CA GLU A 149 16.79 -2.03 6.01
C GLU A 149 16.22 -3.38 5.55
N ALA A 150 16.24 -3.63 4.23
CA ALA A 150 15.76 -4.91 3.70
C ALA A 150 16.64 -6.09 4.14
N LEU A 151 17.94 -5.89 4.26
CA LEU A 151 18.87 -6.89 4.81
C LEU A 151 18.58 -7.15 6.30
N GLU A 152 18.37 -6.10 7.10
CA GLU A 152 17.97 -6.23 8.51
C GLU A 152 16.66 -7.03 8.64
N GLU A 153 15.67 -6.77 7.76
CA GLU A 153 14.42 -7.54 7.70
C GLU A 153 14.66 -9.03 7.39
N ALA A 154 15.58 -9.32 6.46
CA ALA A 154 15.94 -10.68 6.09
C ALA A 154 16.65 -11.42 7.24
N GLU A 155 17.60 -10.78 7.90
CA GLU A 155 18.33 -11.32 9.06
C GLU A 155 17.38 -11.64 10.20
N TRP A 156 16.51 -10.68 10.52
CA TRP A 156 15.49 -10.86 11.56
C TRP A 156 14.53 -12.00 11.19
N THR A 157 14.08 -12.06 9.94
CA THR A 157 13.16 -13.11 9.47
C THR A 157 13.79 -14.49 9.60
N VAL A 158 15.02 -14.66 9.11
CA VAL A 158 15.74 -15.94 9.19
C VAL A 158 15.93 -16.39 10.64
N SER A 159 16.34 -15.48 11.52
CA SER A 159 16.47 -15.78 12.95
C SER A 159 15.14 -16.19 13.59
N ALA A 160 14.04 -15.54 13.20
CA ALA A 160 12.72 -15.82 13.74
C ALA A 160 12.15 -17.18 13.31
N ILE A 161 12.63 -17.75 12.20
CA ILE A 161 12.08 -19.00 11.62
C ILE A 161 12.97 -20.23 11.74
N GLU A 162 14.23 -20.11 12.14
CA GLU A 162 15.18 -21.23 12.15
C GLU A 162 14.73 -22.42 13.03
N GLY A 163 13.91 -22.14 14.05
CA GLY A 163 13.30 -23.15 14.91
C GLY A 163 12.12 -23.91 14.30
N TYR A 164 11.69 -23.55 13.08
CA TYR A 164 10.47 -24.09 12.46
C TYR A 164 10.75 -24.86 11.16
N PRO A 165 9.91 -25.85 10.82
CA PRO A 165 10.02 -26.64 9.60
C PRO A 165 9.44 -25.87 8.40
N ILE A 166 10.17 -24.89 7.88
CA ILE A 166 9.74 -24.06 6.76
C ILE A 166 9.93 -24.84 5.46
N SER A 167 8.82 -25.24 4.85
CA SER A 167 8.76 -26.09 3.65
C SER A 167 8.41 -25.32 2.38
N TYR A 168 7.69 -24.20 2.51
CA TYR A 168 7.33 -23.27 1.46
C TYR A 168 8.19 -22.02 1.56
N PRO A 169 8.20 -21.15 0.52
CA PRO A 169 9.10 -20.00 0.46
C PRO A 169 9.00 -19.03 1.65
N VAL A 170 10.10 -18.33 1.87
CA VAL A 170 10.17 -17.09 2.65
C VAL A 170 9.92 -15.92 1.69
N VAL A 171 8.81 -15.25 1.88
CA VAL A 171 8.28 -14.29 0.92
C VAL A 171 8.58 -12.86 1.35
N TYR A 172 9.11 -12.07 0.42
CA TYR A 172 9.20 -10.61 0.54
C TYR A 172 7.90 -10.01 0.04
N ASP A 173 7.15 -9.35 0.91
CA ASP A 173 5.87 -8.71 0.64
C ASP A 173 6.01 -7.20 0.86
N CYS A 174 5.93 -6.42 -0.23
CA CYS A 174 6.09 -4.97 -0.20
C CYS A 174 4.90 -4.31 -0.90
N GLU A 175 3.98 -3.81 -0.11
CA GLU A 175 2.74 -3.20 -0.59
C GLU A 175 2.58 -1.77 -0.06
N GLY A 176 1.67 -1.00 -0.67
CA GLY A 176 1.30 0.32 -0.16
C GLY A 176 2.26 1.45 -0.52
N PHE A 177 3.35 1.19 -1.23
CA PHE A 177 4.37 2.19 -1.62
C PHE A 177 3.83 3.31 -2.55
N LYS A 178 2.62 3.15 -3.08
CA LYS A 178 1.90 4.19 -3.84
C LYS A 178 1.10 5.14 -2.96
N ASN A 179 0.98 4.84 -1.68
CA ASN A 179 0.29 5.68 -0.73
C ASN A 179 1.23 6.80 -0.24
N ALA A 180 0.81 8.05 -0.35
CA ALA A 180 1.58 9.20 0.09
C ALA A 180 1.88 9.20 1.61
N GLU A 181 1.11 8.45 2.40
CA GLU A 181 1.32 8.29 3.84
C GLU A 181 2.35 7.21 4.18
N SER A 182 2.78 6.40 3.20
CA SER A 182 3.78 5.36 3.41
C SER A 182 5.20 5.94 3.43
N ARG A 183 6.05 5.44 4.32
CA ARG A 183 7.48 5.78 4.33
C ARG A 183 8.20 5.39 3.03
N MET A 184 7.63 4.48 2.24
CA MET A 184 8.14 4.06 0.94
C MET A 184 7.68 4.95 -0.21
N TYR A 185 6.86 5.97 0.04
CA TYR A 185 6.36 6.83 -1.02
C TYR A 185 7.51 7.56 -1.73
N GLY A 186 7.52 7.48 -3.06
CA GLY A 186 8.55 8.14 -3.87
C GLY A 186 9.85 7.33 -4.06
N ILE A 187 10.00 6.17 -3.43
CA ILE A 187 11.13 5.27 -3.71
C ILE A 187 11.04 4.80 -5.17
N SER A 188 12.16 4.87 -5.89
CA SER A 188 12.24 4.42 -7.28
C SER A 188 11.97 2.91 -7.40
N ASN A 189 11.56 2.47 -8.59
CA ASN A 189 11.41 1.04 -8.88
C ASN A 189 12.75 0.29 -8.73
N THR A 190 13.87 0.90 -9.12
CA THR A 190 15.22 0.35 -8.95
C THR A 190 15.51 0.11 -7.47
N GLN A 191 15.38 1.12 -6.62
CA GLN A 191 15.65 0.98 -5.18
C GLN A 191 14.73 -0.06 -4.54
N ARG A 192 13.45 -0.09 -4.91
CA ARG A 192 12.51 -1.10 -4.39
C ARG A 192 12.89 -2.50 -4.83
N THR A 193 13.34 -2.66 -6.08
CA THR A 193 13.85 -3.93 -6.59
C THR A 193 15.13 -4.35 -5.88
N ASP A 194 16.06 -3.42 -5.66
CA ASP A 194 17.31 -3.69 -4.93
C ASP A 194 17.02 -4.13 -3.49
N ASN A 195 16.05 -3.51 -2.82
CA ASN A 195 15.60 -3.92 -1.48
C ASN A 195 15.09 -5.37 -1.50
N ALA A 196 14.20 -5.70 -2.44
CA ALA A 196 13.67 -7.06 -2.57
C ALA A 196 14.79 -8.07 -2.84
N LEU A 197 15.70 -7.75 -3.75
CA LEU A 197 16.83 -8.64 -4.09
C LEU A 197 17.78 -8.85 -2.92
N ALA A 198 18.07 -7.81 -2.13
CA ALA A 198 18.91 -7.95 -0.92
C ALA A 198 18.28 -8.91 0.10
N PHE A 199 16.97 -8.76 0.37
CA PHE A 199 16.24 -9.67 1.24
C PHE A 199 16.27 -11.12 0.72
N LEU A 200 15.90 -11.31 -0.55
CA LEU A 200 15.80 -12.63 -1.16
C LEU A 200 17.15 -13.33 -1.28
N GLN A 201 18.22 -12.57 -1.54
CA GLN A 201 19.59 -13.10 -1.59
C GLN A 201 20.03 -13.63 -0.23
N TYR A 202 19.82 -12.88 0.83
CA TYR A 202 20.16 -13.30 2.19
C TYR A 202 19.39 -14.57 2.60
N VAL A 203 18.08 -14.58 2.37
CA VAL A 203 17.21 -15.73 2.61
C VAL A 203 17.75 -16.99 1.90
N LYS A 204 18.12 -16.85 0.62
CA LYS A 204 18.69 -17.95 -0.18
C LYS A 204 20.04 -18.41 0.36
N GLN A 205 20.94 -17.50 0.77
CA GLN A 205 22.24 -17.84 1.37
C GLN A 205 22.09 -18.64 2.68
N LYS A 206 21.03 -18.34 3.43
CA LYS A 206 20.70 -19.09 4.65
C LYS A 206 19.95 -20.40 4.37
N GLY A 207 19.87 -20.80 3.08
CA GLY A 207 19.30 -22.10 2.63
C GLY A 207 17.79 -22.18 2.74
N TYR A 208 17.08 -21.07 2.60
CA TYR A 208 15.63 -21.03 2.36
C TYR A 208 15.35 -20.63 0.91
N GLU A 209 14.17 -20.94 0.43
CA GLU A 209 13.72 -20.43 -0.86
C GLU A 209 13.13 -19.03 -0.70
N GLY A 210 13.61 -18.07 -1.47
CA GLY A 210 13.10 -16.71 -1.49
C GLY A 210 12.07 -16.53 -2.62
N MET A 211 11.00 -15.79 -2.35
CA MET A 211 9.93 -15.49 -3.32
C MET A 211 9.46 -14.05 -3.16
N LEU A 212 9.21 -13.35 -4.28
CA LEU A 212 8.55 -12.04 -4.25
C LEU A 212 7.03 -12.22 -4.34
N TYR A 213 6.26 -11.57 -3.45
CA TYR A 213 4.84 -11.36 -3.63
C TYR A 213 4.57 -9.97 -4.22
N SER A 214 3.75 -9.90 -5.27
CA SER A 214 3.27 -8.61 -5.78
C SER A 214 1.99 -8.76 -6.62
N ALA A 215 1.23 -7.66 -6.68
CA ALA A 215 0.07 -7.59 -7.56
C ALA A 215 0.51 -7.61 -9.04
N LYS A 216 -0.24 -8.34 -9.88
CA LYS A 216 -0.01 -8.36 -11.34
C LYS A 216 0.19 -6.96 -11.92
N SER A 217 -0.68 -6.00 -11.53
CA SER A 217 -0.62 -4.62 -12.03
C SER A 217 0.64 -3.85 -11.62
N GLU A 218 1.43 -4.38 -10.71
CA GLU A 218 2.70 -3.80 -10.26
C GLU A 218 3.89 -4.45 -10.98
N LEU A 219 3.76 -5.70 -11.36
CA LEU A 219 4.74 -6.44 -12.14
C LEU A 219 4.67 -6.11 -13.64
N ASP A 220 3.45 -5.82 -14.15
CA ASP A 220 3.24 -5.53 -15.56
C ASP A 220 4.08 -4.33 -16.04
N ASN A 221 4.75 -4.51 -17.18
CA ASN A 221 5.54 -3.48 -17.87
C ASN A 221 6.68 -2.85 -17.05
N SER A 222 7.15 -3.52 -16.01
CA SER A 222 8.23 -3.05 -15.11
C SER A 222 8.00 -1.62 -14.56
N LEU A 223 6.74 -1.23 -14.38
CA LEU A 223 6.40 0.11 -13.94
C LEU A 223 6.81 0.36 -12.48
N TYR A 224 6.63 -0.65 -11.64
CA TYR A 224 6.91 -0.55 -10.21
C TYR A 224 8.04 -1.47 -9.74
N TRP A 225 8.39 -2.47 -10.51
CA TRP A 225 9.50 -3.38 -10.27
C TRP A 225 10.36 -3.50 -11.53
N ASP A 226 11.66 -3.72 -11.38
CA ASP A 226 12.47 -4.29 -12.46
C ASP A 226 12.18 -5.80 -12.50
N THR A 227 11.01 -6.12 -13.06
CA THR A 227 10.45 -7.49 -13.06
C THR A 227 11.41 -8.52 -13.66
N PRO A 228 12.10 -8.25 -14.80
CA PRO A 228 13.06 -9.20 -15.36
C PRO A 228 14.21 -9.55 -14.41
N ARG A 229 14.74 -8.60 -13.64
CA ARG A 229 15.81 -8.90 -12.66
C ARG A 229 15.34 -9.86 -11.58
N ILE A 230 14.10 -9.72 -11.14
CA ILE A 230 13.51 -10.60 -10.13
C ILE A 230 13.24 -11.97 -10.72
N GLU A 231 12.49 -12.06 -11.81
CA GLU A 231 12.05 -13.32 -12.44
C GLU A 231 13.19 -14.18 -12.99
N ASN A 232 14.35 -13.58 -13.26
CA ASN A 232 15.52 -14.32 -13.70
C ASN A 232 16.21 -15.07 -12.55
N THR A 233 15.99 -14.70 -11.29
CA THR A 233 16.74 -15.20 -10.15
C THR A 233 15.87 -15.84 -9.08
N TYR A 234 14.63 -15.35 -8.91
CA TYR A 234 13.74 -15.74 -7.82
C TYR A 234 12.34 -16.06 -8.34
N SER A 235 11.65 -16.89 -7.58
CA SER A 235 10.24 -17.22 -7.77
C SER A 235 9.33 -16.01 -7.50
N VAL A 236 8.19 -15.96 -8.18
CA VAL A 236 7.18 -14.91 -8.02
C VAL A 236 5.85 -15.52 -7.60
N TRP A 237 5.23 -14.90 -6.61
CA TRP A 237 3.86 -15.14 -6.20
C TRP A 237 2.99 -13.96 -6.65
N VAL A 238 2.26 -14.16 -7.74
CA VAL A 238 1.45 -13.10 -8.35
C VAL A 238 0.08 -13.01 -7.72
N ALA A 239 -0.35 -11.80 -7.34
CA ALA A 239 -1.73 -11.55 -6.91
C ALA A 239 -2.57 -11.04 -8.09
N ARG A 240 -3.60 -11.81 -8.44
CA ARG A 240 -4.55 -11.44 -9.49
C ARG A 240 -5.90 -12.09 -9.22
N TYR A 241 -6.93 -11.27 -9.00
CA TYR A 241 -8.27 -11.71 -8.63
C TYR A 241 -9.22 -11.61 -9.83
N PRO A 242 -9.45 -12.72 -10.57
CA PRO A 242 -10.41 -12.75 -11.66
C PRO A 242 -11.84 -12.69 -11.13
N ASN A 243 -12.80 -12.35 -12.00
CA ASN A 243 -14.22 -12.35 -11.63
C ASN A 243 -14.71 -13.75 -11.24
N VAL A 244 -14.15 -14.77 -11.87
CA VAL A 244 -14.38 -16.19 -11.55
C VAL A 244 -13.06 -16.75 -11.06
N PRO A 245 -12.93 -17.10 -9.76
CA PRO A 245 -11.67 -17.55 -9.20
C PRO A 245 -11.28 -18.97 -9.67
N TYR A 246 -10.03 -19.35 -9.35
CA TYR A 246 -9.56 -20.73 -9.47
C TYR A 246 -10.52 -21.70 -8.72
N PRO A 247 -10.77 -22.94 -9.23
CA PRO A 247 -10.13 -23.55 -10.38
C PRO A 247 -10.82 -23.28 -11.74
N LYS A 248 -11.94 -22.55 -11.78
CA LYS A 248 -12.65 -22.27 -13.03
C LYS A 248 -11.83 -21.40 -13.96
N THR A 249 -11.16 -20.36 -13.43
CA THR A 249 -10.06 -19.68 -14.12
C THR A 249 -8.78 -20.41 -13.78
N SER A 250 -8.02 -20.84 -14.77
CA SER A 250 -6.87 -21.76 -14.57
C SER A 250 -5.53 -21.04 -14.40
N THR A 251 -5.44 -19.75 -14.78
CA THR A 251 -4.21 -18.96 -14.76
C THR A 251 -4.49 -17.50 -14.36
N PRO A 252 -3.48 -16.76 -13.85
CA PRO A 252 -3.65 -15.39 -13.38
C PRO A 252 -3.76 -14.33 -14.49
N ASP A 253 -3.74 -14.70 -15.79
CA ASP A 253 -3.67 -13.74 -16.89
C ASP A 253 -2.42 -12.82 -16.78
N TYR A 254 -1.30 -13.42 -16.39
CA TYR A 254 0.01 -12.80 -16.25
C TYR A 254 1.00 -13.51 -17.18
N SER A 255 1.74 -12.74 -17.98
CA SER A 255 2.66 -13.28 -19.00
C SER A 255 4.09 -13.51 -18.49
N GLY A 256 4.44 -12.99 -17.31
CA GLY A 256 5.73 -13.19 -16.66
C GLY A 256 5.85 -14.56 -15.99
N LYS A 257 7.01 -14.84 -15.41
CA LYS A 257 7.25 -16.08 -14.67
C LYS A 257 6.64 -15.99 -13.27
N TYR A 258 5.91 -17.02 -12.90
CA TYR A 258 5.35 -17.15 -11.56
C TYR A 258 5.24 -18.63 -11.16
N ASP A 259 5.36 -18.90 -9.87
CA ASP A 259 5.26 -20.26 -9.32
C ASP A 259 4.09 -20.39 -8.35
N MET A 260 3.55 -19.26 -7.88
CA MET A 260 2.35 -19.21 -7.06
C MET A 260 1.39 -18.11 -7.55
N TRP A 261 0.11 -18.32 -7.33
CA TRP A 261 -0.94 -17.37 -7.69
C TRP A 261 -1.95 -17.22 -6.54
N GLN A 262 -2.09 -16.01 -6.00
CA GLN A 262 -3.17 -15.62 -5.10
C GLN A 262 -4.36 -15.17 -5.95
N TYR A 263 -5.42 -15.98 -5.94
CA TYR A 263 -6.52 -15.83 -6.88
C TYR A 263 -7.76 -15.16 -6.28
N THR A 264 -7.82 -14.97 -4.97
CA THR A 264 -8.91 -14.27 -4.28
C THR A 264 -8.48 -13.80 -2.89
N ASP A 265 -9.04 -12.65 -2.48
CA ASP A 265 -9.00 -12.07 -1.14
C ASP A 265 -10.33 -12.30 -0.37
N LYS A 266 -11.21 -13.17 -0.88
CA LYS A 266 -12.58 -13.40 -0.40
C LYS A 266 -12.92 -14.87 -0.28
N GLY A 267 -11.91 -15.71 -0.15
CA GLY A 267 -12.11 -17.12 0.10
C GLY A 267 -12.81 -17.36 1.44
N THR A 268 -13.40 -18.53 1.55
CA THR A 268 -13.96 -19.05 2.81
C THR A 268 -13.36 -20.40 3.07
N VAL A 269 -12.68 -20.55 4.20
CA VAL A 269 -12.03 -21.79 4.61
C VAL A 269 -12.54 -22.19 5.98
N SER A 270 -13.01 -23.43 6.12
CA SER A 270 -13.45 -23.91 7.44
C SER A 270 -12.29 -23.88 8.43
N GLY A 271 -12.49 -23.26 9.58
CA GLY A 271 -11.46 -23.06 10.60
C GLY A 271 -10.82 -21.67 10.60
N ILE A 272 -11.09 -20.84 9.59
CA ILE A 272 -10.69 -19.43 9.53
C ILE A 272 -11.94 -18.56 9.54
N SER A 273 -11.94 -17.51 10.35
CA SER A 273 -13.06 -16.57 10.43
C SER A 273 -12.88 -15.43 9.41
N GLY A 274 -13.97 -15.12 8.69
CA GLY A 274 -13.99 -14.04 7.71
C GLY A 274 -13.41 -14.42 6.35
N ASN A 275 -13.06 -13.40 5.58
CA ASN A 275 -12.44 -13.59 4.27
C ASN A 275 -11.00 -14.09 4.44
N THR A 276 -10.63 -15.00 3.54
CA THR A 276 -9.30 -15.62 3.54
C THR A 276 -8.69 -15.47 2.16
N ASP A 277 -7.44 -15.06 2.12
CA ASP A 277 -6.65 -15.01 0.89
C ASP A 277 -6.28 -16.43 0.50
N MET A 278 -6.61 -16.80 -0.75
CA MET A 278 -6.40 -18.16 -1.24
C MET A 278 -5.49 -18.18 -2.45
N SER A 279 -4.60 -19.16 -2.44
CA SER A 279 -3.56 -19.34 -3.44
C SER A 279 -3.52 -20.75 -4.00
N VAL A 280 -2.94 -20.86 -5.19
CA VAL A 280 -2.48 -22.13 -5.76
C VAL A 280 -0.98 -22.00 -6.04
N SER A 281 -0.19 -23.00 -5.60
CA SER A 281 1.18 -23.19 -6.07
C SER A 281 1.20 -24.17 -7.23
N TYR A 282 2.11 -23.95 -8.17
CA TYR A 282 2.34 -24.83 -9.32
C TYR A 282 3.49 -25.81 -9.06
N PHE A 283 3.79 -26.03 -7.80
CA PHE A 283 4.72 -27.01 -7.28
C PHE A 283 4.18 -27.59 -5.97
N THR A 284 4.68 -28.75 -5.58
CA THR A 284 4.41 -29.37 -4.29
C THR A 284 5.71 -29.54 -3.51
N ARG A 285 5.61 -29.57 -2.19
CA ARG A 285 6.75 -29.75 -1.28
C ARG A 285 6.55 -30.93 -0.36
N GLN A 286 7.67 -31.45 0.14
CA GLN A 286 7.69 -32.32 1.31
C GLN A 286 7.94 -31.50 2.56
N LYS A 287 7.62 -32.07 3.71
CA LYS A 287 7.88 -31.40 4.99
C LYS A 287 9.39 -31.29 5.21
N ALA A 288 9.85 -30.05 5.42
CA ALA A 288 11.23 -29.77 5.79
C ALA A 288 11.49 -30.09 7.28
N ALA A 289 12.75 -30.24 7.65
CA ALA A 289 13.19 -30.22 9.04
C ALA A 289 13.45 -28.75 9.47
N ALA A 290 13.28 -28.46 10.76
CA ALA A 290 13.74 -27.20 11.33
C ALA A 290 15.27 -27.14 11.33
N LYS A 291 15.86 -25.98 11.02
CA LYS A 291 17.32 -25.83 10.99
C LYS A 291 17.93 -25.80 12.40
N ASN A 292 17.22 -25.21 13.34
CA ASN A 292 17.59 -25.14 14.75
C ASN A 292 16.36 -25.42 15.64
N PRO A 293 15.97 -26.69 15.83
CA PRO A 293 14.77 -27.04 16.59
C PRO A 293 14.74 -26.48 18.02
N ASP A 294 15.89 -26.25 18.61
CA ASP A 294 16.01 -25.72 19.98
C ASP A 294 15.69 -24.23 20.07
N ALA A 295 15.75 -23.49 18.96
CA ALA A 295 15.34 -22.08 18.89
C ALA A 295 13.81 -21.91 18.89
N ARG A 296 13.05 -23.01 18.75
CA ARG A 296 11.58 -22.97 18.75
C ARG A 296 11.02 -22.59 20.12
N PRO A 297 10.16 -21.56 20.22
CA PRO A 297 9.40 -21.30 21.44
C PRO A 297 8.60 -22.53 21.88
N LYS A 298 8.72 -22.94 23.16
CA LYS A 298 8.17 -24.21 23.64
C LYS A 298 6.66 -24.28 23.54
N ASP A 299 5.96 -23.19 23.86
CA ASP A 299 4.50 -23.13 23.81
C ASP A 299 4.04 -21.75 23.31
N ALA A 300 3.60 -21.69 22.08
CA ALA A 300 2.98 -20.49 21.56
C ALA A 300 1.53 -20.39 22.06
N ARG A 301 1.24 -19.34 22.79
CA ARG A 301 -0.10 -19.07 23.30
C ARG A 301 -1.08 -18.82 22.15
N ALA A 302 -2.27 -19.45 22.23
CA ALA A 302 -3.34 -19.16 21.31
C ALA A 302 -3.73 -17.67 21.40
N PRO A 303 -3.95 -16.97 20.27
CA PRO A 303 -4.41 -15.60 20.28
C PRO A 303 -5.75 -15.48 21.00
N THR A 304 -5.93 -14.41 21.76
CA THR A 304 -7.17 -14.06 22.43
C THR A 304 -7.80 -12.85 21.72
N ALA A 305 -9.10 -12.62 21.92
CA ALA A 305 -9.79 -11.46 21.37
C ALA A 305 -9.21 -10.11 21.85
N ASN A 306 -8.36 -10.13 22.87
CA ASN A 306 -7.70 -8.95 23.46
C ASN A 306 -6.22 -8.83 23.08
N ASP A 307 -5.69 -9.68 22.19
CA ASP A 307 -4.34 -9.51 21.72
C ASP A 307 -4.28 -8.23 20.86
N ASN A 308 -3.88 -7.19 21.55
CA ASN A 308 -4.05 -5.78 21.19
C ASN A 308 -3.20 -5.43 19.97
N ILE A 309 -3.78 -4.60 19.11
CA ILE A 309 -3.12 -3.84 18.07
C ILE A 309 -1.90 -3.05 18.61
N TYR A 310 -1.84 -2.80 19.93
CA TYR A 310 -0.87 -1.93 20.58
C TYR A 310 0.13 -2.70 21.42
N THR A 311 1.42 -2.50 21.14
CA THR A 311 2.53 -2.90 22.01
C THR A 311 2.82 -1.78 23.00
N ALA A 312 2.85 -2.08 24.30
CA ALA A 312 3.18 -1.10 25.32
C ALA A 312 4.63 -0.62 25.16
N VAL A 313 4.82 0.69 25.20
CA VAL A 313 6.12 1.36 25.23
C VAL A 313 6.07 2.47 26.28
N SER A 314 7.23 2.94 26.74
CA SER A 314 7.32 4.06 27.69
C SER A 314 8.50 4.94 27.29
N ASP A 315 8.27 5.81 26.33
CA ASP A 315 9.24 6.76 25.83
C ASP A 315 8.61 8.14 25.63
N GLU A 316 9.43 9.15 25.37
CA GLU A 316 8.98 10.50 25.02
C GLU A 316 9.16 10.70 23.52
N VAL A 317 8.16 11.27 22.89
CA VAL A 317 8.18 11.57 21.45
C VAL A 317 7.82 13.03 21.20
N THR A 318 8.40 13.56 20.13
CA THR A 318 8.03 14.84 19.54
C THR A 318 7.58 14.62 18.11
N ALA A 319 6.86 15.57 17.52
CA ALA A 319 6.56 15.49 16.10
C ALA A 319 7.80 15.81 15.26
N LYS A 320 7.97 15.16 14.11
CA LYS A 320 9.05 15.50 13.15
C LYS A 320 8.89 16.94 12.62
N ILE A 321 7.66 17.38 12.37
CA ILE A 321 7.29 18.77 12.05
C ILE A 321 6.14 19.16 12.96
N GLU A 322 4.93 18.72 12.66
CA GLU A 322 3.74 18.80 13.49
C GLU A 322 2.82 17.61 13.20
N THR A 323 1.99 17.20 14.16
CA THR A 323 0.99 16.15 13.98
C THR A 323 -0.25 16.41 14.80
N ASN A 324 -1.40 16.01 14.27
CA ASN A 324 -2.67 16.11 14.99
C ASN A 324 -2.75 15.03 16.08
N LEU A 325 -3.17 15.44 17.26
CA LEU A 325 -3.54 14.58 18.37
C LEU A 325 -5.05 14.36 18.33
N ARG A 326 -5.47 13.09 18.30
CA ARG A 326 -6.87 12.72 18.07
C ARG A 326 -7.45 11.88 19.20
N ASP A 327 -8.78 11.85 19.30
CA ASP A 327 -9.49 11.01 20.28
C ASP A 327 -9.58 9.52 19.87
N GLY A 328 -9.16 9.17 18.66
CA GLY A 328 -9.13 7.80 18.14
C GLY A 328 -8.07 7.61 17.06
N ALA A 329 -7.66 6.36 16.85
CA ALA A 329 -6.62 5.96 15.89
C ALA A 329 -7.14 5.92 14.45
N THR A 330 -7.66 7.05 13.96
CA THR A 330 -8.15 7.21 12.58
C THR A 330 -8.11 8.69 12.18
N THR A 331 -7.86 8.97 10.92
CA THR A 331 -7.88 10.34 10.37
C THR A 331 -9.27 11.00 10.43
N LYS A 332 -10.32 10.21 10.65
CA LYS A 332 -11.70 10.70 10.83
C LYS A 332 -12.05 11.06 12.27
N SER A 333 -11.21 10.69 13.24
CA SER A 333 -11.39 11.02 14.67
C SER A 333 -11.20 12.51 14.90
N ASN A 334 -11.85 13.03 15.96
CA ASN A 334 -11.76 14.44 16.31
C ASN A 334 -10.32 14.83 16.67
N ILE A 335 -9.90 15.99 16.23
CA ILE A 335 -8.61 16.58 16.60
C ILE A 335 -8.79 17.25 17.96
N LEU A 336 -8.00 16.81 18.94
CA LEU A 336 -7.98 17.33 20.32
C LEU A 336 -6.88 18.36 20.54
N GLY A 337 -5.89 18.40 19.66
CA GLY A 337 -4.74 19.29 19.72
C GLY A 337 -3.74 18.99 18.61
N THR A 338 -2.61 19.66 18.65
CA THR A 338 -1.48 19.48 17.72
C THR A 338 -0.22 19.35 18.55
N LEU A 339 0.64 18.40 18.24
CA LEU A 339 2.00 18.27 18.77
C LEU A 339 2.97 18.85 17.75
N LYS A 340 3.80 19.79 18.14
CA LYS A 340 4.82 20.40 17.28
C LYS A 340 6.21 19.83 17.58
N ASN A 341 7.13 20.00 16.64
CA ASN A 341 8.53 19.67 16.88
C ASN A 341 9.08 20.45 18.07
N GLY A 342 9.77 19.74 18.97
CA GLY A 342 10.30 20.29 20.21
C GLY A 342 9.33 20.30 21.39
N GLU A 343 8.03 20.01 21.18
CA GLU A 343 7.07 19.68 22.23
C GLU A 343 7.08 18.16 22.46
N PHE A 344 7.09 17.70 23.70
CA PHE A 344 7.22 16.28 24.02
C PHE A 344 5.99 15.75 24.74
N LEU A 345 5.55 14.57 24.33
CA LEU A 345 4.52 13.79 25.01
C LEU A 345 5.04 12.38 25.30
N LYS A 346 4.59 11.83 26.41
CA LYS A 346 4.83 10.42 26.73
C LYS A 346 4.05 9.54 25.78
N ARG A 347 4.75 8.63 25.10
CA ARG A 347 4.13 7.56 24.31
C ARG A 347 3.97 6.34 25.21
N THR A 348 2.76 5.81 25.28
CA THR A 348 2.41 4.67 26.14
C THR A 348 2.24 3.38 25.36
N ALA A 349 1.99 3.46 24.04
CA ALA A 349 1.95 2.29 23.19
C ALA A 349 2.13 2.64 21.71
N MET A 350 2.63 1.68 20.95
CA MET A 350 2.73 1.72 19.49
C MET A 350 1.82 0.68 18.86
N GLY A 351 0.99 1.11 17.92
CA GLY A 351 0.06 0.24 17.22
C GLY A 351 0.64 -0.27 15.90
N SER A 352 0.41 -1.54 15.62
CA SER A 352 0.65 -2.12 14.29
C SER A 352 -0.25 -1.53 13.19
N ASN A 353 -1.22 -0.69 13.57
CA ASN A 353 -2.09 0.07 12.67
C ASN A 353 -1.48 1.44 12.26
N GLY A 354 -0.20 1.69 12.57
CA GLY A 354 0.46 2.96 12.26
C GLY A 354 0.16 4.12 13.22
N TRP A 355 -0.55 3.87 14.33
CA TRP A 355 -0.91 4.87 15.33
C TRP A 355 -0.20 4.64 16.65
N SER A 356 0.24 5.70 17.31
CA SER A 356 0.77 5.68 18.67
C SER A 356 -0.27 6.20 19.66
N LYS A 357 -0.30 5.63 20.88
CA LYS A 357 -1.01 6.18 22.03
C LYS A 357 -0.07 7.10 22.78
N LEU A 358 -0.51 8.33 22.99
CA LEU A 358 0.22 9.36 23.73
C LEU A 358 -0.62 9.80 24.92
N GLU A 359 0.04 10.36 25.92
CA GLU A 359 -0.62 10.93 27.09
C GLU A 359 -0.63 12.46 26.99
N LEU A 360 -1.82 13.05 26.93
CA LEU A 360 -2.04 14.49 26.94
C LEU A 360 -2.96 14.85 28.10
N ASN A 361 -2.45 15.55 29.11
CA ASN A 361 -3.22 15.98 30.32
C ASN A 361 -3.96 14.81 30.99
N GLY A 362 -3.30 13.67 31.13
CA GLY A 362 -3.86 12.45 31.73
C GLY A 362 -4.87 11.70 30.88
N LYS A 363 -5.04 12.10 29.62
CA LYS A 363 -5.92 11.42 28.66
C LYS A 363 -5.10 10.75 27.55
N THR A 364 -5.56 9.58 27.11
CA THR A 364 -5.00 8.94 25.93
C THR A 364 -5.45 9.68 24.67
N VAL A 365 -4.48 10.09 23.86
CA VAL A 365 -4.68 10.63 22.51
C VAL A 365 -3.89 9.81 21.51
N TYR A 366 -4.21 9.96 20.24
CA TYR A 366 -3.61 9.18 19.17
C TYR A 366 -2.94 10.09 18.14
N ALA A 367 -1.74 9.70 17.71
CA ALA A 367 -1.02 10.34 16.61
C ALA A 367 -0.48 9.28 15.64
N ILE A 368 -0.28 9.66 14.38
CA ILE A 368 0.34 8.78 13.38
C ILE A 368 1.81 8.57 13.77
N THR A 369 2.21 7.30 13.91
CA THR A 369 3.53 6.92 14.42
C THR A 369 4.67 7.46 13.55
N SER A 370 4.53 7.43 12.22
CA SER A 370 5.55 7.91 11.28
C SER A 370 5.85 9.42 11.38
N TYR A 371 4.92 10.20 11.96
CA TYR A 371 5.11 11.64 12.18
C TYR A 371 5.83 11.96 13.50
N LEU A 372 6.13 10.93 14.30
CA LEU A 372 6.79 11.07 15.59
C LEU A 372 8.26 10.64 15.51
N THR A 373 9.08 11.17 16.42
CA THR A 373 10.46 10.74 16.66
C THR A 373 10.77 10.75 18.15
N THR A 374 11.64 9.84 18.57
CA THR A 374 12.23 9.81 19.92
C THR A 374 13.52 10.62 20.01
N ASP A 375 14.07 11.02 18.87
CA ASP A 375 15.25 11.86 18.78
C ASP A 375 14.93 13.28 19.28
N LYS A 376 15.36 13.59 20.49
CA LYS A 376 15.17 14.91 21.14
C LYS A 376 15.96 16.02 20.45
N SER A 377 16.97 15.68 19.69
CA SER A 377 17.79 16.62 18.90
C SER A 377 17.27 16.86 17.51
N TYR A 378 16.25 16.08 17.08
CA TYR A 378 15.69 16.17 15.77
C TYR A 378 15.23 17.61 15.45
N LYS A 379 15.83 18.19 14.43
CA LYS A 379 15.40 19.46 13.86
C LYS A 379 14.73 19.13 12.53
N PRO A 380 13.50 19.61 12.27
CA PRO A 380 12.99 19.61 10.91
C PRO A 380 14.09 20.22 10.05
N GLN A 381 14.54 19.55 9.01
CA GLN A 381 15.41 20.20 8.03
C GLN A 381 14.62 21.42 7.55
N GLU A 382 15.10 22.60 7.90
CA GLU A 382 14.74 23.81 7.14
C GLU A 382 15.06 23.42 5.72
N SER A 383 14.06 23.50 4.85
CA SER A 383 14.10 22.96 3.50
C SER A 383 15.24 23.58 2.70
N THR A 384 16.45 23.08 2.90
CA THR A 384 17.47 23.06 1.88
C THR A 384 17.11 21.84 1.03
N SER A 385 16.14 22.03 0.12
CA SER A 385 15.82 21.19 -1.02
C SER A 385 16.09 19.67 -0.85
N VAL A 386 15.37 18.97 0.02
CA VAL A 386 14.87 17.66 -0.36
C VAL A 386 13.72 17.98 -1.30
N SER A 387 13.88 17.70 -2.57
CA SER A 387 12.88 18.03 -3.56
C SER A 387 11.60 17.26 -3.19
N ASP A 388 10.59 17.99 -2.75
CA ASP A 388 9.19 17.53 -2.70
C ASP A 388 8.70 17.16 -4.12
N GLY A 389 9.66 16.89 -5.02
CA GLY A 389 9.45 16.71 -6.45
C GLY A 389 9.21 18.04 -7.19
N PHE A 390 9.37 19.18 -6.50
CA PHE A 390 9.22 20.51 -7.08
C PHE A 390 10.55 21.22 -7.12
N SER A 391 11.01 21.59 -8.32
CA SER A 391 12.11 22.53 -8.49
C SER A 391 11.61 23.93 -8.18
N PRO A 392 12.37 24.76 -7.45
CA PRO A 392 11.99 26.15 -7.20
C PRO A 392 11.67 26.89 -8.50
N ALA A 393 10.55 27.57 -8.53
CA ALA A 393 10.13 28.39 -9.67
C ALA A 393 9.28 29.54 -9.13
N GLU A 394 9.80 30.74 -9.21
CA GLU A 394 9.15 31.93 -8.73
C GLU A 394 8.33 32.62 -9.82
N GLY A 395 7.45 33.49 -9.43
CA GLY A 395 6.64 34.37 -10.30
C GLY A 395 5.14 34.15 -10.10
N GLU A 396 4.37 35.05 -10.66
CA GLU A 396 2.91 34.95 -10.64
C GLU A 396 2.41 34.19 -11.86
N VAL A 397 1.42 33.36 -11.65
CA VAL A 397 0.73 32.60 -12.69
C VAL A 397 -0.78 32.76 -12.53
N THR A 398 -1.48 32.68 -13.63
CA THR A 398 -2.94 32.66 -13.68
C THR A 398 -3.41 31.43 -14.45
N ALA A 399 -4.67 31.07 -14.38
CA ALA A 399 -5.22 30.01 -15.22
C ALA A 399 -5.22 30.46 -16.70
N LYS A 400 -5.03 29.51 -17.64
CA LYS A 400 -5.25 29.79 -19.07
C LYS A 400 -6.69 30.18 -19.35
N ASP A 401 -7.64 29.49 -18.72
CA ASP A 401 -9.08 29.79 -18.68
C ASP A 401 -9.57 29.76 -17.23
N GLU A 402 -9.75 28.56 -16.69
CA GLU A 402 -10.10 28.29 -15.29
C GLU A 402 -9.36 27.03 -14.83
N THR A 403 -8.88 26.98 -13.58
CA THR A 403 -8.27 25.79 -13.01
C THR A 403 -8.53 25.64 -11.52
N ASN A 404 -8.62 24.41 -11.07
CA ASN A 404 -8.75 24.08 -9.66
C ASN A 404 -7.39 24.09 -8.97
N LEU A 405 -7.31 24.78 -7.85
CA LEU A 405 -6.25 24.68 -6.87
C LEU A 405 -6.58 23.55 -5.90
N ARG A 406 -5.64 22.68 -5.66
CA ARG A 406 -5.83 21.45 -4.88
C ARG A 406 -4.92 21.44 -3.65
N ALA A 407 -5.37 20.75 -2.61
CA ALA A 407 -4.58 20.57 -1.38
C ALA A 407 -3.29 19.77 -1.62
N GLU A 408 -3.26 18.90 -2.66
CA GLU A 408 -2.12 18.07 -3.02
C GLU A 408 -1.96 17.95 -4.55
N PRO A 409 -0.75 17.61 -5.07
CA PRO A 409 -0.47 17.52 -6.50
C PRO A 409 -1.02 16.25 -7.15
N ASN A 410 -2.30 15.98 -6.96
CA ASN A 410 -3.01 14.88 -7.60
C ASN A 410 -4.46 15.29 -7.93
N THR A 411 -5.05 14.64 -8.94
CA THR A 411 -6.40 14.98 -9.44
C THR A 411 -7.54 14.51 -8.53
N ASN A 412 -7.26 13.68 -7.53
CA ASN A 412 -8.25 13.18 -6.57
C ASN A 412 -8.23 13.96 -5.25
N SER A 413 -7.26 14.87 -5.09
CA SER A 413 -7.14 15.72 -3.90
C SER A 413 -8.28 16.74 -3.83
N GLU A 414 -8.59 17.17 -2.62
CA GLU A 414 -9.56 18.23 -2.33
C GLU A 414 -9.28 19.49 -3.15
N ILE A 415 -10.34 20.07 -3.70
CA ILE A 415 -10.27 21.40 -4.37
C ILE A 415 -10.39 22.46 -3.28
N VAL A 416 -9.32 23.21 -3.06
CA VAL A 416 -9.27 24.27 -2.06
C VAL A 416 -9.71 25.63 -2.60
N ALA A 417 -9.62 25.82 -3.92
CA ALA A 417 -10.09 27.01 -4.64
C ALA A 417 -10.16 26.73 -6.14
N THR A 418 -10.76 27.65 -6.87
CA THR A 418 -10.71 27.71 -8.33
C THR A 418 -10.27 29.10 -8.72
N ILE A 419 -9.32 29.24 -9.65
CA ILE A 419 -8.87 30.52 -10.21
C ILE A 419 -9.20 30.61 -11.69
N LYS A 420 -9.51 31.82 -12.16
CA LYS A 420 -9.80 32.16 -13.56
C LYS A 420 -8.64 32.91 -14.19
N ASN A 421 -8.66 33.00 -15.53
CA ASN A 421 -7.70 33.83 -16.23
C ASN A 421 -7.77 35.27 -15.72
N GLY A 422 -6.61 35.85 -15.39
CA GLY A 422 -6.49 37.17 -14.78
C GLY A 422 -6.47 37.16 -13.25
N GLU A 423 -6.84 36.05 -12.59
CA GLU A 423 -6.64 35.88 -11.14
C GLU A 423 -5.26 35.26 -10.90
N PHE A 424 -4.33 36.07 -10.40
CA PHE A 424 -2.94 35.70 -10.23
C PHE A 424 -2.69 35.04 -8.86
N VAL A 425 -1.84 34.02 -8.87
CA VAL A 425 -1.33 33.34 -7.67
C VAL A 425 0.18 33.16 -7.76
N THR A 426 0.84 33.24 -6.62
CA THR A 426 2.30 33.13 -6.57
C THR A 426 2.74 31.68 -6.76
N ARG A 427 3.53 31.44 -7.81
CA ARG A 427 4.20 30.16 -8.05
C ARG A 427 5.45 30.08 -7.18
N VAL A 428 5.63 28.93 -6.50
CA VAL A 428 6.80 28.66 -5.64
C VAL A 428 7.59 27.43 -6.09
N GLY A 429 7.04 26.62 -7.01
CA GLY A 429 7.77 25.47 -7.55
C GLY A 429 7.03 24.78 -8.70
N VAL A 430 7.77 23.97 -9.48
CA VAL A 430 7.25 23.15 -10.57
C VAL A 430 7.79 21.72 -10.47
N SER A 431 6.95 20.73 -10.75
CA SER A 431 7.31 19.33 -10.73
C SER A 431 7.41 18.74 -12.13
N PRO A 432 8.37 17.86 -12.42
CA PRO A 432 8.42 17.07 -13.66
C PRO A 432 7.15 16.25 -13.91
N ALA A 433 6.38 15.93 -12.85
CA ALA A 433 5.08 15.28 -12.93
C ALA A 433 3.96 16.19 -13.47
N GLY A 434 4.28 17.42 -13.90
CA GLY A 434 3.35 18.36 -14.51
C GLY A 434 2.45 19.10 -13.51
N TRP A 435 2.92 19.30 -12.28
CA TRP A 435 2.25 20.08 -11.25
C TRP A 435 3.04 21.33 -10.90
N THR A 436 2.32 22.39 -10.59
CA THR A 436 2.86 23.66 -10.06
C THR A 436 2.43 23.82 -8.61
N LYS A 437 3.39 24.06 -7.74
CA LYS A 437 3.20 24.43 -6.33
C LYS A 437 2.99 25.92 -6.24
N LEU A 438 1.94 26.32 -5.56
CA LEU A 438 1.45 27.70 -5.47
C LEU A 438 1.31 28.12 -4.01
N SER A 439 1.48 29.41 -3.76
CA SER A 439 1.07 30.06 -2.51
C SER A 439 -0.27 30.78 -2.75
N TYR A 440 -1.33 30.28 -2.11
CA TYR A 440 -2.67 30.84 -2.22
C TYR A 440 -3.23 31.19 -0.83
N ASN A 441 -3.49 32.46 -0.58
CA ASN A 441 -3.96 32.97 0.73
C ASN A 441 -3.12 32.46 1.93
N GLY A 442 -1.78 32.44 1.76
CA GLY A 442 -0.84 31.99 2.79
C GLY A 442 -0.79 30.47 2.99
N ARG A 443 -1.44 29.69 2.13
CA ARG A 443 -1.43 28.21 2.15
C ARG A 443 -0.80 27.66 0.88
N THR A 444 -0.18 26.50 0.98
CA THR A 444 0.27 25.76 -0.19
C THR A 444 -0.93 25.14 -0.92
N ALA A 445 -0.96 25.32 -2.23
CA ALA A 445 -1.91 24.69 -3.12
C ALA A 445 -1.21 24.23 -4.40
N TYR A 446 -1.87 23.38 -5.18
CA TYR A 446 -1.29 22.78 -6.37
C TYR A 446 -2.25 22.87 -7.55
N ALA A 447 -1.70 23.13 -8.74
CA ALA A 447 -2.45 23.09 -9.98
C ALA A 447 -1.65 22.41 -11.08
N LYS A 448 -2.33 21.85 -12.10
CA LYS A 448 -1.64 21.31 -13.28
C LYS A 448 -0.92 22.42 -14.02
N THR A 449 0.39 22.27 -14.22
CA THR A 449 1.24 23.25 -14.92
C THR A 449 0.71 23.60 -16.30
N SER A 450 0.17 22.60 -17.02
CA SER A 450 -0.40 22.78 -18.35
C SER A 450 -1.63 23.71 -18.41
N LEU A 451 -2.29 23.95 -17.28
CA LEU A 451 -3.47 24.82 -17.16
C LEU A 451 -3.13 26.24 -16.71
N LEU A 452 -1.87 26.53 -16.44
CA LEU A 452 -1.38 27.83 -15.99
C LEU A 452 -0.64 28.57 -17.09
N THR A 453 -0.65 29.90 -17.01
CA THR A 453 0.09 30.83 -17.88
C THR A 453 0.57 32.02 -17.05
N THR A 454 1.53 32.76 -17.57
CA THR A 454 1.96 34.08 -17.03
C THR A 454 1.29 35.23 -17.75
N GLU A 455 0.52 34.98 -18.81
CA GLU A 455 -0.11 35.99 -19.65
C GLU A 455 -1.62 36.00 -19.42
N VAL A 456 -2.20 37.22 -19.40
CA VAL A 456 -3.65 37.40 -19.45
C VAL A 456 -4.07 37.39 -20.92
N ASN A 457 -5.00 36.53 -21.27
CA ASN A 457 -5.56 36.51 -22.62
C ASN A 457 -6.25 37.82 -22.95
N SER A 458 -5.60 38.68 -23.75
CA SER A 458 -6.09 40.01 -24.13
C SER A 458 -7.17 40.02 -25.23
N THR A 459 -7.82 38.88 -25.46
CA THR A 459 -8.95 38.76 -26.41
C THR A 459 -10.19 38.28 -25.68
N SER A 460 -10.84 39.20 -24.97
CA SER A 460 -12.25 39.05 -24.61
C SER A 460 -13.12 39.32 -25.83
N SER A 461 -13.26 38.40 -26.73
CA SER A 461 -14.48 38.30 -27.52
C SER A 461 -15.50 37.59 -26.62
N LYS A 462 -16.49 38.37 -26.20
CA LYS A 462 -17.68 37.91 -25.50
C LYS A 462 -18.30 36.74 -26.25
N THR A 463 -18.04 35.50 -25.79
CA THR A 463 -18.88 34.36 -26.12
C THR A 463 -19.67 34.05 -24.87
N GLU A 464 -20.97 34.16 -24.96
CA GLU A 464 -21.90 33.87 -23.86
C GLU A 464 -21.62 32.47 -23.29
N SER A 465 -21.12 32.41 -22.06
CA SER A 465 -21.11 31.15 -21.30
C SER A 465 -22.56 30.80 -21.01
N THR A 466 -23.02 29.65 -21.50
CA THR A 466 -24.27 29.08 -21.02
C THR A 466 -24.17 28.86 -19.51
N SER A 467 -25.23 29.16 -18.79
CA SER A 467 -25.32 29.16 -17.31
C SER A 467 -25.00 27.80 -16.65
N ASP A 468 -24.60 26.79 -17.40
CA ASP A 468 -24.37 25.40 -16.98
C ASP A 468 -22.88 24.96 -16.93
N GLY A 469 -21.94 25.89 -17.20
CA GLY A 469 -20.49 25.62 -17.10
C GLY A 469 -19.88 24.83 -18.27
N PHE A 470 -20.64 24.59 -19.34
CA PHE A 470 -20.14 23.94 -20.56
C PHE A 470 -19.66 24.99 -21.57
N SER A 471 -18.43 24.90 -22.00
CA SER A 471 -17.91 25.65 -23.15
C SER A 471 -18.47 25.05 -24.44
N PRO A 472 -18.95 25.88 -25.38
CA PRO A 472 -19.45 25.40 -26.68
C PRO A 472 -18.42 24.53 -27.39
N ALA A 473 -18.86 23.41 -27.92
CA ALA A 473 -18.05 22.51 -28.73
C ALA A 473 -18.95 21.93 -29.84
N SER A 474 -18.38 21.56 -30.96
CA SER A 474 -19.14 20.99 -32.07
C SER A 474 -18.41 19.79 -32.68
N GLY A 475 -19.18 18.91 -33.29
CA GLY A 475 -18.68 17.73 -33.98
C GLY A 475 -19.45 16.48 -33.59
N ARG A 476 -19.24 15.40 -34.33
CA ARG A 476 -19.84 14.10 -34.03
C ARG A 476 -18.85 13.26 -33.21
N VAL A 477 -19.37 12.60 -32.20
CA VAL A 477 -18.57 11.72 -31.32
C VAL A 477 -19.24 10.37 -31.18
N THR A 478 -18.40 9.34 -31.01
CA THR A 478 -18.82 7.97 -30.71
C THR A 478 -18.10 7.45 -29.48
N ALA A 479 -18.58 6.39 -28.87
CA ALA A 479 -17.86 5.77 -27.77
C ALA A 479 -16.60 5.04 -28.26
N LYS A 480 -15.53 5.00 -27.44
CA LYS A 480 -14.33 4.18 -27.71
C LYS A 480 -14.65 2.69 -27.73
N THR A 481 -15.52 2.25 -26.84
CA THR A 481 -16.13 0.92 -26.80
C THR A 481 -17.64 1.07 -26.56
N GLU A 482 -17.99 1.50 -25.36
CA GLU A 482 -19.36 1.92 -24.97
C GLU A 482 -19.27 2.96 -23.86
N THR A 483 -20.28 3.84 -23.76
CA THR A 483 -20.38 4.82 -22.67
C THR A 483 -21.84 5.15 -22.36
N ASN A 484 -22.10 5.42 -21.10
CA ASN A 484 -23.44 5.80 -20.65
C ASN A 484 -23.72 7.27 -20.95
N LEU A 485 -24.81 7.54 -21.66
CA LEU A 485 -25.40 8.85 -21.79
C LEU A 485 -26.35 9.08 -20.61
N ARG A 486 -26.25 10.25 -19.98
CA ARG A 486 -26.90 10.53 -18.70
C ARG A 486 -27.70 11.82 -18.73
N THR A 487 -28.69 11.93 -17.81
CA THR A 487 -29.53 13.12 -17.66
C THR A 487 -28.80 14.32 -17.10
N ALA A 488 -27.68 14.14 -16.42
CA ALA A 488 -26.83 15.21 -15.85
C ALA A 488 -25.35 14.78 -15.85
N PRO A 489 -24.39 15.74 -15.79
CA PRO A 489 -22.94 15.45 -15.76
C PRO A 489 -22.48 14.93 -14.40
N SER A 490 -23.06 13.83 -13.96
CA SER A 490 -22.80 13.16 -12.69
C SER A 490 -22.91 11.64 -12.85
N THR A 491 -22.10 10.89 -12.13
CA THR A 491 -22.21 9.43 -12.07
C THR A 491 -23.06 8.93 -10.89
N GLN A 492 -23.38 9.82 -9.95
CA GLN A 492 -24.12 9.48 -8.73
C GLN A 492 -25.55 10.05 -8.73
N ASN A 493 -25.73 11.27 -9.26
CA ASN A 493 -26.98 12.01 -9.21
C ASN A 493 -27.58 12.19 -10.61
N SER A 494 -27.53 11.15 -11.44
CA SER A 494 -28.11 11.16 -12.78
C SER A 494 -28.51 9.76 -13.24
N GLU A 495 -29.56 9.68 -14.03
CA GLU A 495 -30.02 8.43 -14.65
C GLU A 495 -29.27 8.18 -15.95
N VAL A 496 -29.04 6.91 -16.27
CA VAL A 496 -28.55 6.48 -17.58
C VAL A 496 -29.74 6.37 -18.51
N VAL A 497 -29.76 7.21 -19.53
CA VAL A 497 -30.86 7.22 -20.53
C VAL A 497 -30.56 6.36 -21.75
N TYR A 498 -29.26 6.14 -22.03
CA TYR A 498 -28.82 5.30 -23.14
C TYR A 498 -27.36 4.86 -22.92
N THR A 499 -26.98 3.73 -23.53
CA THR A 499 -25.57 3.30 -23.61
C THR A 499 -25.13 3.41 -25.07
N LEU A 500 -24.36 4.47 -25.39
CA LEU A 500 -23.80 4.72 -26.70
C LEU A 500 -22.69 3.72 -26.99
N LYS A 501 -22.75 3.02 -28.12
CA LYS A 501 -21.77 2.02 -28.54
C LYS A 501 -20.79 2.61 -29.56
N LYS A 502 -19.64 1.96 -29.74
CA LYS A 502 -18.69 2.30 -30.80
C LYS A 502 -19.37 2.22 -32.17
N GLY A 503 -19.27 3.30 -32.96
CA GLY A 503 -19.91 3.44 -34.26
C GLY A 503 -21.32 4.04 -34.24
N GLU A 504 -21.93 4.21 -33.06
CA GLU A 504 -23.12 5.05 -32.88
C GLU A 504 -22.66 6.48 -32.56
N PHE A 505 -23.27 7.48 -33.17
CA PHE A 505 -22.82 8.86 -33.05
C PHE A 505 -23.84 9.77 -32.36
N ALA A 506 -23.29 10.65 -31.51
CA ALA A 506 -24.01 11.76 -30.88
C ALA A 506 -23.35 13.09 -31.31
N GLU A 507 -24.13 14.18 -31.35
CA GLU A 507 -23.62 15.51 -31.63
C GLU A 507 -23.03 16.14 -30.36
N LEU A 508 -21.78 16.53 -30.41
CA LEU A 508 -21.11 17.25 -29.32
C LEU A 508 -21.52 18.72 -29.38
N ILE A 509 -22.10 19.23 -28.30
CA ILE A 509 -22.56 20.63 -28.20
C ILE A 509 -21.86 21.41 -27.09
N GLY A 510 -21.09 20.74 -26.22
CA GLY A 510 -20.29 21.39 -25.19
C GLY A 510 -19.30 20.47 -24.51
N LYS A 511 -18.25 21.04 -23.94
CA LYS A 511 -17.28 20.35 -23.10
C LYS A 511 -17.14 21.10 -21.78
N HIS A 512 -17.09 20.35 -20.69
CA HIS A 512 -16.84 20.88 -19.35
C HIS A 512 -15.45 20.51 -18.90
N THR A 513 -14.79 21.41 -18.20
CA THR A 513 -13.42 21.22 -17.69
C THR A 513 -13.28 20.06 -16.70
N ASN A 514 -14.40 19.66 -16.05
CA ASN A 514 -14.46 18.49 -15.16
C ASN A 514 -14.48 17.13 -15.88
N GLY A 515 -14.28 17.12 -17.21
CA GLY A 515 -14.19 15.88 -18.00
C GLY A 515 -15.53 15.37 -18.54
N TRP A 516 -16.61 16.18 -18.50
CA TRP A 516 -17.90 15.85 -19.10
C TRP A 516 -18.08 16.49 -20.47
N ALA A 517 -18.71 15.76 -21.37
CA ALA A 517 -19.20 16.27 -22.66
C ALA A 517 -20.73 16.43 -22.58
N LYS A 518 -21.25 17.52 -23.10
CA LYS A 518 -22.65 17.78 -23.34
C LYS A 518 -22.95 17.43 -24.79
N LEU A 519 -23.89 16.53 -24.97
CA LEU A 519 -24.22 15.96 -26.27
C LEU A 519 -25.71 16.16 -26.59
N THR A 520 -26.02 16.18 -27.88
CA THR A 520 -27.40 15.96 -28.35
C THR A 520 -27.49 14.56 -28.93
N PHE A 521 -28.41 13.74 -28.41
CA PHE A 521 -28.66 12.39 -28.90
C PHE A 521 -30.18 12.15 -28.95
N ASN A 522 -30.71 11.74 -30.12
CA ASN A 522 -32.12 11.57 -30.36
C ASN A 522 -32.97 12.80 -29.97
N GLY A 523 -32.45 14.01 -30.21
CA GLY A 523 -33.14 15.27 -29.89
C GLY A 523 -33.12 15.66 -28.41
N GLN A 524 -32.45 14.90 -27.55
CA GLN A 524 -32.33 15.18 -26.12
C GLN A 524 -30.91 15.64 -25.77
N THR A 525 -30.81 16.53 -24.80
CA THR A 525 -29.53 16.89 -24.21
C THR A 525 -29.13 15.81 -23.19
N VAL A 526 -27.95 15.23 -23.40
CA VAL A 526 -27.40 14.17 -22.55
C VAL A 526 -25.92 14.44 -22.27
N TYR A 527 -25.37 13.74 -21.30
CA TYR A 527 -24.01 13.95 -20.83
C TYR A 527 -23.23 12.63 -20.81
N ALA A 528 -21.97 12.68 -21.25
CA ALA A 528 -21.04 11.56 -21.20
C ALA A 528 -19.67 12.00 -20.70
N ILE A 529 -18.87 11.05 -20.19
CA ILE A 529 -17.49 11.33 -19.81
C ILE A 529 -16.66 11.45 -21.10
N SER A 530 -16.03 12.63 -21.30
CA SER A 530 -15.29 12.96 -22.52
C SER A 530 -14.17 11.99 -22.85
N SER A 531 -13.50 11.42 -21.84
CA SER A 531 -12.40 10.46 -22.06
C SER A 531 -12.84 9.12 -22.65
N TYR A 532 -14.14 8.84 -22.67
CA TYR A 532 -14.70 7.61 -23.30
C TYR A 532 -15.20 7.84 -24.72
N LEU A 533 -15.05 9.05 -25.23
CA LEU A 533 -15.48 9.42 -26.57
C LEU A 533 -14.29 9.54 -27.55
N LEU A 534 -14.56 9.26 -28.81
CA LEU A 534 -13.73 9.56 -29.98
C LEU A 534 -14.47 10.55 -30.86
N SER A 535 -13.76 11.47 -31.46
CA SER A 535 -14.31 12.24 -32.59
C SER A 535 -14.56 11.34 -33.80
N GLU A 536 -15.45 11.74 -34.67
CA GLU A 536 -15.72 11.00 -35.91
C GLU A 536 -14.46 10.86 -36.79
N SER A 537 -13.57 11.84 -36.79
CA SER A 537 -12.29 11.78 -37.49
C SER A 537 -11.34 10.73 -36.91
N GLU A 538 -11.24 10.64 -35.55
CA GLU A 538 -10.45 9.62 -34.88
C GLU A 538 -11.03 8.22 -35.08
N TYR A 539 -12.36 8.08 -35.09
CA TYR A 539 -13.03 6.82 -35.38
C TYR A 539 -12.75 6.35 -36.79
N ASN A 540 -12.89 7.22 -37.78
CA ASN A 540 -12.67 6.90 -39.19
C ASN A 540 -11.19 6.51 -39.43
N SER A 541 -10.24 7.18 -38.80
CA SER A 541 -8.81 6.86 -38.89
C SER A 541 -8.41 5.50 -38.28
N GLN A 542 -9.22 4.97 -37.36
CA GLN A 542 -9.00 3.65 -36.75
C GLN A 542 -9.67 2.50 -37.52
N ASN A 543 -10.57 2.80 -38.45
CA ASN A 543 -11.35 1.80 -39.19
C ASN A 543 -11.14 1.90 -40.73
N SER A 544 -10.22 2.74 -41.19
CA SER A 544 -9.63 2.79 -42.51
C SER A 544 -8.30 2.04 -42.56
#